data_3ae9eade94b0e0a284e9f0fb856f8d1a
#
_entry.id   3ae9eade94b0e0a284e9f0fb856f8d1a
#
_cell.length_a   1.000
_cell.length_b   1.000
_cell.length_c   1.000
_cell.angle_alpha   90.00
_cell.angle_beta   90.00
_cell.angle_gamma   90.00
#
_symmetry.space_group_name_H-M   'P 1'
#
loop_
_entity.id
_entity.type
_entity.pdbx_description
1 polymer ?
#
loop_
_entity_poly.entity_id
_entity_poly.type
_entity_poly.pdbx_seq_one_letter_code
_entity_poly.pdbx_strand_id
1 'polypeptide(L)'
;MANHVSALKRARQTEKKTAINRANKSRMRSALRSLRTALTSGDKTTLDTTFRETVSALDKSVQKGILHKNTASRYKSRLSARVKAAATK
;
A
#
# COMPACT_ATOMS: atom_id res chain seq x y z
N MET A 1 38.34 -4.92 -13.97
CA MET A 1 38.16 -3.53 -13.51
C MET A 1 36.79 -2.97 -13.85
N ALA A 2 36.31 -3.19 -15.06
CA ALA A 2 34.94 -2.78 -15.44
C ALA A 2 33.87 -3.42 -14.53
N ASN A 3 34.07 -4.66 -14.09
CA ASN A 3 33.16 -5.38 -13.21
C ASN A 3 33.02 -4.71 -11.83
N HIS A 4 34.08 -4.12 -11.33
CA HIS A 4 34.08 -3.46 -10.03
C HIS A 4 33.22 -2.19 -10.01
N VAL A 5 33.34 -1.37 -11.06
CA VAL A 5 32.55 -0.15 -11.23
C VAL A 5 31.06 -0.51 -11.40
N SER A 6 30.78 -1.54 -12.17
CA SER A 6 29.43 -2.06 -12.40
C SER A 6 28.77 -2.53 -11.09
N ALA A 7 29.53 -3.25 -10.26
CA ALA A 7 29.05 -3.74 -8.97
C ALA A 7 28.69 -2.59 -8.01
N LEU A 8 29.51 -1.55 -7.95
CA LEU A 8 29.25 -0.36 -7.15
C LEU A 8 27.98 0.38 -7.62
N LYS A 9 27.82 0.50 -8.93
CA LYS A 9 26.64 1.13 -9.51
C LYS A 9 25.37 0.37 -9.16
N ARG A 10 25.40 -0.97 -9.26
CA ARG A 10 24.27 -1.83 -8.88
C ARG A 10 23.95 -1.73 -7.40
N ALA A 11 24.97 -1.67 -6.54
CA ALA A 11 24.77 -1.51 -5.10
C ALA A 11 24.05 -0.20 -4.79
N ARG A 12 24.44 0.91 -5.42
CA ARG A 12 23.79 2.20 -5.26
C ARG A 12 22.34 2.18 -5.72
N GLN A 13 22.08 1.55 -6.88
CA GLN A 13 20.72 1.40 -7.40
C GLN A 13 19.85 0.56 -6.48
N THR A 14 20.40 -0.51 -5.92
CA THR A 14 19.70 -1.38 -4.97
C THR A 14 19.35 -0.62 -3.69
N GLU A 15 20.29 0.18 -3.17
CA GLU A 15 20.04 1.02 -1.99
C GLU A 15 18.91 2.01 -2.22
N LYS A 16 18.91 2.70 -3.37
CA LYS A 16 17.85 3.64 -3.74
C LYS A 16 16.50 2.94 -3.86
N LYS A 17 16.45 1.81 -4.55
CA LYS A 17 15.23 1.02 -4.70
C LYS A 17 14.71 0.53 -3.36
N THR A 18 15.60 0.06 -2.48
CA THR A 18 15.24 -0.41 -1.15
C THR A 18 14.62 0.72 -0.33
N ALA A 19 15.22 1.91 -0.36
CA ALA A 19 14.70 3.08 0.35
C ALA A 19 13.32 3.48 -0.16
N ILE A 20 13.13 3.52 -1.48
CA ILE A 20 11.85 3.85 -2.11
C ILE A 20 10.81 2.79 -1.75
N ASN A 21 11.17 1.51 -1.80
CA ASN A 21 10.26 0.41 -1.48
C ASN A 21 9.83 0.45 -0.01
N ARG A 22 10.74 0.76 0.91
CA ARG A 22 10.43 0.94 2.33
C ARG A 22 9.44 2.07 2.55
N ALA A 23 9.67 3.21 1.89
CA ALA A 23 8.77 4.36 1.97
C ALA A 23 7.38 4.00 1.46
N ASN A 24 7.30 3.29 0.32
CA ASN A 24 6.04 2.88 -0.27
C ASN A 24 5.29 1.85 0.58
N LYS A 25 6.00 0.90 1.17
CA LYS A 25 5.42 -0.07 2.11
C LYS A 25 4.89 0.63 3.35
N SER A 26 5.61 1.63 3.85
CA SER A 26 5.19 2.42 5.00
C SER A 26 3.91 3.17 4.71
N ARG A 27 3.81 3.80 3.53
CA ARG A 27 2.59 4.50 3.08
C ARG A 27 1.40 3.55 2.98
N MET A 28 1.62 2.36 2.42
CA MET A 28 0.57 1.34 2.30
C MET A 28 0.07 0.90 3.68
N ARG A 29 0.99 0.62 4.60
CA ARG A 29 0.65 0.23 5.98
C ARG A 29 -0.10 1.34 6.71
N SER A 30 0.32 2.60 6.51
CA SER A 30 -0.35 3.76 7.10
C SER A 30 -1.77 3.90 6.57
N ALA A 31 -1.98 3.70 5.27
CA ALA A 31 -3.30 3.74 4.66
C ALA A 31 -4.21 2.65 5.23
N LEU A 32 -3.71 1.42 5.38
CA LEU A 32 -4.46 0.30 5.96
C LEU A 32 -4.82 0.58 7.42
N ARG A 33 -3.88 1.14 8.19
CA ARG A 33 -4.10 1.51 9.59
C ARG A 33 -5.17 2.60 9.71
N SER A 34 -5.11 3.61 8.85
CA SER A 34 -6.10 4.70 8.81
C SER A 34 -7.49 4.15 8.51
N LEU A 35 -7.60 3.20 7.59
CA LEU A 35 -8.88 2.57 7.27
C LEU A 35 -9.43 1.78 8.47
N ARG A 36 -8.58 1.03 9.17
CA ARG A 36 -8.98 0.29 10.38
C ARG A 36 -9.51 1.23 11.46
N THR A 37 -8.83 2.36 11.64
CA THR A 37 -9.26 3.40 12.59
C THR A 37 -10.60 3.97 12.18
N ALA A 38 -10.80 4.26 10.91
CA ALA A 38 -12.08 4.77 10.38
C ALA A 38 -13.21 3.77 10.57
N LEU A 39 -12.93 2.48 10.38
CA LEU A 39 -13.91 1.40 10.63
C LEU A 39 -14.34 1.37 12.09
N THR A 40 -13.42 1.59 13.00
CA THR A 40 -13.69 1.63 14.44
C THR A 40 -14.50 2.86 14.83
N SER A 41 -14.22 4.03 14.23
CA SER A 41 -14.91 5.28 14.54
C SER A 41 -16.35 5.34 14.02
N GLY A 42 -16.66 4.57 12.95
CA GLY A 42 -18.02 4.48 12.41
C GLY A 42 -18.51 5.66 11.60
N ASP A 43 -17.65 6.62 11.28
CA ASP A 43 -18.02 7.79 10.45
C ASP A 43 -18.02 7.40 8.98
N LYS A 44 -19.21 7.40 8.35
CA LYS A 44 -19.36 6.97 6.95
C LYS A 44 -18.59 7.84 5.97
N THR A 45 -18.57 9.15 6.16
CA THR A 45 -17.88 10.08 5.27
C THR A 45 -16.38 9.85 5.30
N THR A 46 -15.81 9.79 6.50
CA THR A 46 -14.38 9.50 6.70
C THR A 46 -14.02 8.12 6.18
N LEU A 47 -14.90 7.15 6.39
CA LEU A 47 -14.72 5.77 5.96
C LEU A 47 -14.62 5.67 4.43
N ASP A 48 -15.52 6.32 3.69
CA ASP A 48 -15.49 6.34 2.22
C ASP A 48 -14.21 6.98 1.69
N THR A 49 -13.84 8.13 2.22
CA THR A 49 -12.62 8.84 1.81
C THR A 49 -11.39 7.98 2.07
N THR A 50 -11.29 7.44 3.28
CA THR A 50 -10.16 6.59 3.69
C THR A 50 -10.09 5.31 2.85
N PHE A 51 -11.24 4.72 2.54
CA PHE A 51 -11.30 3.52 1.70
C PHE A 51 -10.76 3.80 0.29
N ARG A 52 -11.17 4.92 -0.33
CA ARG A 52 -10.67 5.32 -1.65
C ARG A 52 -9.17 5.54 -1.64
N GLU A 53 -8.66 6.22 -0.61
CA GLU A 53 -7.23 6.45 -0.44
C GLU A 53 -6.46 5.13 -0.27
N THR A 54 -7.02 4.19 0.49
CA THR A 54 -6.41 2.88 0.71
C THR A 54 -6.36 2.07 -0.58
N VAL A 55 -7.44 2.04 -1.35
CA VAL A 55 -7.48 1.36 -2.65
C VAL A 55 -6.44 1.97 -3.60
N SER A 56 -6.35 3.29 -3.64
CA SER A 56 -5.35 3.99 -4.45
C SER A 56 -3.92 3.60 -4.04
N ALA A 57 -3.65 3.55 -2.74
CA ALA A 57 -2.34 3.15 -2.22
C ALA A 57 -2.00 1.70 -2.59
N LEU A 58 -2.97 0.79 -2.54
CA LEU A 58 -2.78 -0.61 -2.94
C LEU A 58 -2.48 -0.71 -4.43
N ASP A 59 -3.21 0.02 -5.27
CA ASP A 59 -2.98 0.04 -6.71
C ASP A 59 -1.60 0.58 -7.06
N LYS A 60 -1.18 1.64 -6.42
CA LYS A 60 0.16 2.21 -6.60
C LYS A 60 1.24 1.21 -6.18
N SER A 61 1.01 0.47 -5.11
CA SER A 61 1.95 -0.56 -4.64
C SER A 61 2.11 -1.68 -5.66
N VAL A 62 1.03 -2.07 -6.34
CA VAL A 62 1.08 -3.07 -7.42
C VAL A 62 1.90 -2.53 -8.58
N GLN A 63 1.66 -1.29 -9.01
CA GLN A 63 2.38 -0.66 -10.11
C GLN A 63 3.88 -0.55 -9.84
N LYS A 64 4.24 -0.30 -8.59
CA LYS A 64 5.65 -0.18 -8.17
C LYS A 64 6.32 -1.52 -7.89
N GLY A 65 5.58 -2.62 -7.99
CA GLY A 65 6.12 -3.96 -7.78
C GLY A 65 6.33 -4.34 -6.32
N ILE A 66 5.77 -3.57 -5.38
CA ILE A 66 5.89 -3.83 -3.94
C ILE A 66 4.92 -4.93 -3.51
N LEU A 67 3.76 -4.94 -4.12
CA LEU A 67 2.67 -5.85 -3.77
C LEU A 67 2.24 -6.62 -5.01
N HIS A 68 2.03 -7.93 -4.88
CA HIS A 68 1.55 -8.75 -5.98
C HIS A 68 0.07 -8.45 -6.24
N LYS A 69 -0.31 -8.48 -7.53
CA LYS A 69 -1.67 -8.21 -7.99
C LYS A 69 -2.74 -9.03 -7.24
N ASN A 70 -2.48 -10.32 -7.05
CA ASN A 70 -3.42 -11.22 -6.36
C ASN A 70 -3.59 -10.85 -4.89
N THR A 71 -2.52 -10.45 -4.23
CA THR A 71 -2.55 -10.00 -2.83
C THR A 71 -3.36 -8.71 -2.71
N ALA A 72 -3.15 -7.76 -3.63
CA ALA A 72 -3.89 -6.50 -3.66
C ALA A 72 -5.39 -6.76 -3.87
N SER A 73 -5.75 -7.67 -4.75
CA SER A 73 -7.15 -8.05 -5.01
C SER A 73 -7.81 -8.62 -3.76
N ARG A 74 -7.11 -9.47 -3.01
CA ARG A 74 -7.61 -10.02 -1.73
C ARG A 74 -7.86 -8.92 -0.71
N TYR A 75 -6.90 -8.00 -0.56
CA TYR A 75 -7.04 -6.88 0.38
C TYR A 75 -8.22 -5.99 0.01
N LYS A 76 -8.35 -5.63 -1.27
CA LYS A 76 -9.49 -4.82 -1.75
C LYS A 76 -10.82 -5.49 -1.45
N SER A 77 -10.93 -6.78 -1.74
CA SER A 77 -12.15 -7.55 -1.54
C SER A 77 -12.54 -7.61 -0.06
N ARG A 78 -11.59 -7.93 0.82
CA ARG A 78 -11.83 -7.99 2.26
C ARG A 78 -12.20 -6.64 2.85
N LEU A 79 -11.49 -5.59 2.45
CA LEU A 79 -11.73 -4.23 2.93
C LEU A 79 -13.09 -3.72 2.43
N SER A 80 -13.43 -4.00 1.19
CA SER A 80 -14.74 -3.64 0.62
C SER A 80 -15.87 -4.28 1.42
N ALA A 81 -15.75 -5.56 1.77
CA ALA A 81 -16.74 -6.26 2.58
C ALA A 81 -16.89 -5.63 3.96
N ARG A 82 -15.79 -5.26 4.61
CA ARG A 82 -15.81 -4.61 5.92
C ARG A 82 -16.45 -3.23 5.87
N VAL A 83 -16.13 -2.45 4.82
CA VAL A 83 -16.71 -1.12 4.62
C VAL A 83 -18.20 -1.21 4.40
N LYS A 84 -18.67 -2.15 3.59
CA LYS A 84 -20.09 -2.38 3.37
C LYS A 84 -20.81 -2.78 4.66
N ALA A 85 -20.22 -3.67 5.43
CA ALA A 85 -20.77 -4.10 6.72
C ALA A 85 -20.89 -2.92 7.71
N ALA A 86 -19.89 -2.04 7.75
CA ALA A 86 -19.91 -0.85 8.60
C ALA A 86 -20.95 0.17 8.12
N ALA A 87 -21.13 0.30 6.81
CA ALA A 87 -22.09 1.24 6.24
C ALA A 87 -23.56 0.83 6.44
N THR A 88 -23.81 -0.49 6.55
CA THR A 88 -25.17 -1.01 6.75
C THR A 88 -25.61 -1.05 8.21
N LYS A 89 -24.69 -0.81 9.12
CA LYS A 89 -25.01 -0.65 10.54
C LYS A 89 -25.48 0.79 10.81
#